data_978797db3193c5e780850a1d6540539f
#
_entry.id   978797db3193c5e780850a1d6540539f
#
_cell.length_a   1.000
_cell.length_b   1.000
_cell.length_c   1.000
_cell.angle_alpha   90.00
_cell.angle_beta   90.00
_cell.angle_gamma   90.00
#
_symmetry.space_group_name_H-M   'P 1'
#
loop_
_entity.id
_entity.type
_entity.pdbx_description
1 polymer ?
#
loop_
_entity_poly.entity_id
_entity_poly.type
_entity_poly.pdbx_seq_one_letter_code
_entity_poly.pdbx_strand_id
1 'polypeptide(L)'
;DEVNNLGAARIRVRSLLAALRAKDAQHKEREIRPSSIEKVVFTKQMRKDYTILCPQMSPFHFGILQAAFNTCGYHLEVLPNDNKHAVDVGLKYVNNDACYPSLMVVGQVMDALLSGKYDLNKTAVIMSQTGGGCRASNYIAFIRRALKKAGMEQVPVISLNLSGLESNPGFKLTLPLVKAVVYAAVFGDIFMKCIYRMRPYELEKGIVNRKHKIWEKRVIAFLTGSSLSHSQFKKMCREMVHDFDTIPISDEKKPRVGIVGEILVKFLPAANNHLAELLEAEGAEPVVPDLIDFMSYCFYNQNFKVDNLGFKKSKAFFGNIGIKAIDWVRKTANEALAESRHFHPTADIRDLAKMARPIVSEGNQTGEGWFLTGEMMELIHDDVPNIVCIQPFGCLPNHIVGKGVIKEIRRQYPKANIAAIDYDPGASEVNQLNRIKLMLSTAQKNLKTEEAKNNN
;
A
#
# COMPACT_ATOMS: atom_id res chain seq x y z
N ASP A 1 -17.88 15.01 9.33
CA ASP A 1 -18.44 16.22 9.99
C ASP A 1 -17.93 16.26 11.42
N GLU A 2 -17.42 17.39 11.86
CA GLU A 2 -16.96 17.58 13.23
C GLU A 2 -18.15 17.50 14.21
N VAL A 3 -17.94 16.83 15.33
CA VAL A 3 -18.99 16.55 16.34
C VAL A 3 -19.76 17.79 16.77
N ASN A 4 -19.14 18.98 16.66
CA ASN A 4 -19.75 20.24 17.08
C ASN A 4 -20.32 21.11 15.94
N ASN A 5 -20.24 20.63 14.68
CA ASN A 5 -20.72 21.41 13.53
C ASN A 5 -22.16 21.03 13.13
N LEU A 6 -23.13 21.33 14.00
CA LEU A 6 -24.55 21.12 13.71
C LEU A 6 -25.06 21.95 12.52
N GLY A 7 -24.37 23.03 12.15
CA GLY A 7 -24.71 23.86 10.99
C GLY A 7 -24.57 23.09 9.69
N ALA A 8 -23.41 22.42 9.47
CA ALA A 8 -23.16 21.62 8.28
C ALA A 8 -24.13 20.43 8.16
N ALA A 9 -24.40 19.73 9.27
CA ALA A 9 -25.38 18.65 9.29
C ALA A 9 -26.80 19.14 8.92
N ARG A 10 -27.24 20.28 9.46
CA ARG A 10 -28.53 20.89 9.11
C ARG A 10 -28.63 21.27 7.65
N ILE A 11 -27.58 21.85 7.06
CA ILE A 11 -27.55 22.20 5.62
C ILE A 11 -27.70 20.93 4.77
N ARG A 12 -26.98 19.89 5.07
CA ARG A 12 -27.04 18.60 4.32
C ARG A 12 -28.44 17.97 4.43
N VAL A 13 -29.01 17.93 5.62
CA VAL A 13 -30.38 17.42 5.82
C VAL A 13 -31.39 18.25 5.04
N ARG A 14 -31.31 19.58 5.10
CA ARG A 14 -32.21 20.47 4.35
C ARG A 14 -32.08 20.30 2.84
N SER A 15 -30.83 20.17 2.30
CA SER A 15 -30.59 19.91 0.90
C SER A 15 -31.18 18.56 0.48
N LEU A 16 -31.03 17.52 1.29
CA LEU A 16 -31.64 16.22 1.02
C LEU A 16 -33.16 16.30 0.98
N LEU A 17 -33.79 16.95 1.97
CA LEU A 17 -35.23 17.12 2.03
C LEU A 17 -35.75 17.95 0.86
N ALA A 18 -35.04 19.01 0.45
CA ALA A 18 -35.40 19.81 -0.72
C ALA A 18 -35.32 18.97 -2.01
N ALA A 19 -34.27 18.17 -2.19
CA ALA A 19 -34.12 17.27 -3.33
C ALA A 19 -35.22 16.20 -3.36
N LEU A 20 -35.60 15.63 -2.23
CA LEU A 20 -36.68 14.65 -2.15
C LEU A 20 -38.03 15.30 -2.52
N ARG A 21 -38.34 16.48 -1.97
CA ARG A 21 -39.58 17.21 -2.31
C ARG A 21 -39.66 17.58 -3.79
N ALA A 22 -38.54 18.04 -4.38
CA ALA A 22 -38.46 18.33 -5.80
C ALA A 22 -38.69 17.09 -6.67
N LYS A 23 -38.16 15.92 -6.24
CA LYS A 23 -38.34 14.64 -6.89
C LYS A 23 -39.81 14.15 -6.81
N ASP A 24 -40.42 14.27 -5.62
CA ASP A 24 -41.81 13.87 -5.41
C ASP A 24 -42.76 14.78 -6.22
N ALA A 25 -42.48 16.08 -6.33
CA ALA A 25 -43.25 17.04 -7.14
C ALA A 25 -43.18 16.73 -8.68
N GLN A 26 -42.11 16.04 -9.13
CA GLN A 26 -41.98 15.67 -10.54
C GLN A 26 -42.79 14.43 -10.94
N HIS A 27 -43.45 13.76 -10.01
CA HIS A 27 -44.26 12.54 -10.21
C HIS A 27 -43.62 11.50 -11.17
N LYS A 28 -42.28 11.46 -11.24
CA LYS A 28 -41.56 10.48 -12.03
C LYS A 28 -41.62 9.14 -11.33
N GLU A 29 -42.25 8.16 -11.93
CA GLU A 29 -42.15 6.77 -11.50
C GLU A 29 -40.67 6.40 -11.32
N ARG A 30 -40.36 5.75 -10.21
CA ARG A 30 -39.01 5.24 -9.95
C ARG A 30 -38.73 4.12 -10.94
N GLU A 31 -37.95 4.41 -11.95
CA GLU A 31 -37.31 3.37 -12.74
C GLU A 31 -36.38 2.59 -11.79
N ILE A 32 -36.75 1.41 -11.39
CA ILE A 32 -35.92 0.50 -10.60
C ILE A 32 -34.82 0.00 -11.51
N ARG A 33 -33.69 0.70 -11.52
CA ARG A 33 -32.50 0.23 -12.22
C ARG A 33 -31.84 -0.87 -11.40
N PRO A 34 -31.50 -2.02 -11.99
CA PRO A 34 -30.76 -3.04 -11.28
C PRO A 34 -29.45 -2.44 -10.74
N SER A 35 -29.21 -2.64 -9.46
CA SER A 35 -27.97 -2.16 -8.81
C SER A 35 -26.75 -2.97 -9.23
N SER A 36 -26.96 -4.18 -9.76
CA SER A 36 -25.91 -5.08 -10.25
C SER A 36 -25.44 -4.67 -11.64
N ILE A 37 -24.13 -4.57 -11.81
CA ILE A 37 -23.48 -4.45 -13.12
C ILE A 37 -23.16 -5.86 -13.59
N GLU A 38 -23.55 -6.21 -14.81
CA GLU A 38 -23.20 -7.49 -15.39
C GLU A 38 -21.69 -7.68 -15.41
N LYS A 39 -21.27 -8.87 -15.01
CA LYS A 39 -19.87 -9.22 -14.91
C LYS A 39 -19.41 -9.92 -16.18
N VAL A 40 -18.44 -9.35 -16.86
CA VAL A 40 -17.71 -10.05 -17.91
C VAL A 40 -16.70 -11.00 -17.27
N VAL A 41 -16.84 -12.29 -17.54
CA VAL A 41 -16.00 -13.34 -16.94
C VAL A 41 -14.70 -13.48 -17.73
N PHE A 42 -13.56 -13.38 -17.05
CA PHE A 42 -12.27 -13.66 -17.67
C PHE A 42 -12.08 -15.17 -17.89
N THR A 43 -12.09 -15.61 -19.15
CA THR A 43 -12.06 -17.02 -19.53
C THR A 43 -10.65 -17.57 -19.72
N LYS A 44 -10.51 -18.91 -19.81
CA LYS A 44 -9.23 -19.57 -20.13
C LYS A 44 -8.67 -19.18 -21.50
N GLN A 45 -9.53 -18.87 -22.48
CA GLN A 45 -9.10 -18.41 -23.79
C GLN A 45 -8.52 -17.00 -23.70
N MET A 46 -9.19 -16.09 -22.99
CA MET A 46 -8.70 -14.71 -22.78
C MET A 46 -7.31 -14.67 -22.15
N ARG A 47 -6.99 -15.63 -21.27
CA ARG A 47 -5.64 -15.72 -20.65
C ARG A 47 -4.51 -15.77 -21.68
N LYS A 48 -4.73 -16.33 -22.86
CA LYS A 48 -3.70 -16.48 -23.89
C LYS A 48 -3.45 -15.21 -24.69
N ASP A 49 -4.52 -14.42 -24.90
CA ASP A 49 -4.54 -13.37 -25.90
C ASP A 49 -4.74 -11.97 -25.31
N TYR A 50 -5.10 -11.87 -24.02
CA TYR A 50 -5.43 -10.61 -23.37
C TYR A 50 -4.25 -10.05 -22.59
N THR A 51 -4.06 -8.73 -22.71
CA THR A 51 -3.22 -7.96 -21.80
C THR A 51 -4.00 -7.64 -20.53
N ILE A 52 -3.42 -7.93 -19.37
CA ILE A 52 -4.03 -7.69 -18.06
C ILE A 52 -3.39 -6.43 -17.45
N LEU A 53 -4.15 -5.34 -17.41
CA LEU A 53 -3.71 -4.08 -16.84
C LEU A 53 -3.78 -4.12 -15.30
N CYS A 54 -2.70 -3.76 -14.65
CA CYS A 54 -2.60 -3.68 -13.20
C CYS A 54 -2.25 -2.25 -12.77
N PRO A 55 -3.07 -1.58 -11.96
CA PRO A 55 -2.70 -0.27 -11.43
C PRO A 55 -1.38 -0.33 -10.65
N GLN A 56 -0.53 0.69 -10.80
CA GLN A 56 0.69 0.84 -10.03
C GLN A 56 0.36 1.14 -8.56
N MET A 57 1.04 0.49 -7.64
CA MET A 57 0.91 0.76 -6.22
C MET A 57 2.27 1.02 -5.55
N SER A 58 3.33 0.35 -6.00
CA SER A 58 4.66 0.46 -5.42
C SER A 58 5.73 0.25 -6.50
N PRO A 59 6.49 1.29 -6.87
CA PRO A 59 7.53 1.17 -7.91
C PRO A 59 8.61 0.13 -7.62
N PHE A 60 8.95 -0.11 -6.35
CA PHE A 60 9.94 -1.12 -5.97
C PHE A 60 9.46 -2.57 -6.15
N HIS A 61 8.13 -2.79 -6.13
CA HIS A 61 7.56 -4.12 -6.12
C HIS A 61 6.89 -4.50 -7.43
N PHE A 62 6.14 -3.57 -8.05
CA PHE A 62 5.19 -3.93 -9.10
C PHE A 62 5.85 -4.30 -10.41
N GLY A 63 7.00 -3.72 -10.77
CA GLY A 63 7.79 -4.15 -11.93
C GLY A 63 8.28 -5.59 -11.80
N ILE A 64 8.72 -5.98 -10.61
CA ILE A 64 9.17 -7.34 -10.30
C ILE A 64 7.97 -8.30 -10.24
N LEU A 65 6.86 -7.87 -9.67
CA LEU A 65 5.61 -8.65 -9.65
C LEU A 65 5.10 -8.92 -11.07
N GLN A 66 5.16 -7.94 -11.98
CA GLN A 66 4.82 -8.12 -13.39
C GLN A 66 5.61 -9.28 -14.00
N ALA A 67 6.91 -9.34 -13.76
CA ALA A 67 7.76 -10.43 -14.25
C ALA A 67 7.32 -11.79 -13.69
N ALA A 68 6.99 -11.87 -12.40
CA ALA A 68 6.48 -13.09 -11.76
C ALA A 68 5.19 -13.60 -12.40
N PHE A 69 4.23 -12.71 -12.69
CA PHE A 69 2.98 -13.07 -13.35
C PHE A 69 3.21 -13.54 -14.79
N ASN A 70 4.06 -12.82 -15.55
CA ASN A 70 4.34 -13.12 -16.95
C ASN A 70 5.01 -14.49 -17.11
N THR A 71 5.88 -14.88 -16.19
CA THR A 71 6.48 -16.22 -16.16
C THR A 71 5.45 -17.32 -15.94
N CYS A 72 4.36 -17.03 -15.25
CA CYS A 72 3.27 -17.98 -15.01
C CYS A 72 2.22 -18.01 -16.14
N GLY A 73 2.50 -17.42 -17.31
CA GLY A 73 1.65 -17.47 -18.51
C GLY A 73 0.48 -16.49 -18.47
N TYR A 74 0.68 -15.34 -17.82
CA TYR A 74 -0.18 -14.15 -17.92
C TYR A 74 0.57 -13.07 -18.71
N HIS A 75 -0.16 -12.17 -19.36
CA HIS A 75 0.39 -10.96 -19.97
C HIS A 75 0.00 -9.77 -19.09
N LEU A 76 0.63 -9.64 -17.94
CA LEU A 76 0.40 -8.54 -17.00
C LEU A 76 1.22 -7.32 -17.42
N GLU A 77 0.59 -6.16 -17.47
CA GLU A 77 1.23 -4.85 -17.64
C GLU A 77 0.87 -3.95 -16.46
N VAL A 78 1.87 -3.51 -15.72
CA VAL A 78 1.71 -2.52 -14.65
C VAL A 78 1.63 -1.14 -15.29
N LEU A 79 0.60 -0.39 -14.95
CA LEU A 79 0.32 0.90 -15.55
C LEU A 79 1.35 1.95 -15.12
N PRO A 80 1.95 2.71 -16.07
CA PRO A 80 2.92 3.75 -15.76
C PRO A 80 2.30 5.12 -15.43
N ASN A 81 0.98 5.28 -15.60
CA ASN A 81 0.25 6.54 -15.49
C ASN A 81 -0.21 6.82 -14.05
N ASP A 82 0.71 6.85 -13.12
CA ASP A 82 0.50 7.12 -11.70
C ASP A 82 0.66 8.62 -11.36
N ASN A 83 0.15 9.50 -12.21
CA ASN A 83 0.32 10.95 -12.11
C ASN A 83 -0.99 11.70 -11.81
N LYS A 84 -0.92 13.01 -11.68
CA LYS A 84 -2.07 13.87 -11.39
C LYS A 84 -3.19 13.75 -12.44
N HIS A 85 -2.86 13.53 -13.71
CA HIS A 85 -3.87 13.34 -14.77
C HIS A 85 -4.74 12.10 -14.49
N ALA A 86 -4.15 11.01 -14.02
CA ALA A 86 -4.92 9.82 -13.63
C ALA A 86 -5.90 10.14 -12.48
N VAL A 87 -5.51 10.98 -11.50
CA VAL A 87 -6.43 11.45 -10.44
C VAL A 87 -7.60 12.23 -11.03
N ASP A 88 -7.33 13.16 -11.95
CA ASP A 88 -8.35 13.98 -12.60
C ASP A 88 -9.34 13.13 -13.41
N VAL A 89 -8.84 12.09 -14.08
CA VAL A 89 -9.69 11.08 -14.73
C VAL A 89 -10.52 10.31 -13.71
N GLY A 90 -9.92 9.90 -12.60
CA GLY A 90 -10.62 9.22 -11.50
C GLY A 90 -11.80 10.02 -10.96
N LEU A 91 -11.63 11.33 -10.78
CA LEU A 91 -12.69 12.25 -10.33
C LEU A 91 -13.90 12.30 -11.28
N LYS A 92 -13.72 12.02 -12.59
CA LYS A 92 -14.83 11.97 -13.55
C LYS A 92 -15.69 10.71 -13.43
N TYR A 93 -15.10 9.60 -12.94
CA TYR A 93 -15.73 8.29 -12.96
C TYR A 93 -16.13 7.77 -11.58
N VAL A 94 -15.48 8.24 -10.52
CA VAL A 94 -15.75 7.86 -9.13
C VAL A 94 -16.41 9.00 -8.41
N ASN A 95 -17.30 8.70 -7.45
CA ASN A 95 -17.90 9.72 -6.60
C ASN A 95 -16.83 10.39 -5.74
N ASN A 96 -16.83 11.72 -5.64
CA ASN A 96 -15.87 12.51 -4.84
C ASN A 96 -15.87 12.14 -3.35
N ASP A 97 -16.98 11.59 -2.83
CA ASP A 97 -17.07 11.11 -1.44
C ASP A 97 -16.39 9.75 -1.23
N ALA A 98 -15.88 9.12 -2.29
CA ALA A 98 -15.07 7.92 -2.18
C ALA A 98 -13.66 8.24 -1.62
N CYS A 99 -12.97 7.21 -1.11
CA CYS A 99 -11.63 7.43 -0.59
C CYS A 99 -10.64 7.79 -1.72
N TYR A 100 -9.64 8.60 -1.41
CA TYR A 100 -8.62 9.03 -2.36
C TYR A 100 -7.91 7.86 -3.08
N PRO A 101 -7.53 6.74 -2.43
CA PRO A 101 -6.96 5.59 -3.13
C PRO A 101 -7.86 5.04 -4.24
N SER A 102 -9.20 5.08 -4.07
CA SER A 102 -10.12 4.61 -5.12
C SER A 102 -10.10 5.49 -6.36
N LEU A 103 -9.90 6.80 -6.19
CA LEU A 103 -9.74 7.75 -7.29
C LEU A 103 -8.48 7.44 -8.09
N MET A 104 -7.36 7.18 -7.39
CA MET A 104 -6.08 6.82 -8.00
C MET A 104 -6.20 5.54 -8.82
N VAL A 105 -6.73 4.47 -8.23
CA VAL A 105 -6.84 3.16 -8.89
C VAL A 105 -7.75 3.21 -10.11
N VAL A 106 -8.95 3.76 -9.96
CA VAL A 106 -9.90 3.86 -11.10
C VAL A 106 -9.37 4.82 -12.14
N GLY A 107 -8.73 5.90 -11.71
CA GLY A 107 -8.12 6.88 -12.60
C GLY A 107 -7.02 6.29 -13.48
N GLN A 108 -6.07 5.55 -12.92
CA GLN A 108 -5.03 4.87 -13.68
C GLN A 108 -5.63 3.93 -14.76
N VAL A 109 -6.63 3.12 -14.36
CA VAL A 109 -7.28 2.19 -15.29
C VAL A 109 -8.01 2.92 -16.40
N MET A 110 -8.83 3.91 -16.05
CA MET A 110 -9.64 4.63 -17.05
C MET A 110 -8.76 5.49 -17.96
N ASP A 111 -7.74 6.14 -17.45
CA ASP A 111 -6.79 6.92 -18.23
C ASP A 111 -6.07 6.03 -19.26
N ALA A 112 -5.60 4.86 -18.84
CA ALA A 112 -4.96 3.90 -19.72
C ALA A 112 -5.92 3.42 -20.83
N LEU A 113 -7.15 3.04 -20.49
CA LEU A 113 -8.13 2.53 -21.47
C LEU A 113 -8.62 3.63 -22.42
N LEU A 114 -8.74 4.87 -21.95
CA LEU A 114 -9.15 6.02 -22.78
C LEU A 114 -8.03 6.52 -23.69
N SER A 115 -6.78 6.17 -23.43
CA SER A 115 -5.62 6.60 -24.22
C SER A 115 -5.62 6.08 -25.67
N GLY A 116 -6.43 5.06 -25.97
CA GLY A 116 -6.44 4.37 -27.28
C GLY A 116 -5.25 3.43 -27.51
N LYS A 117 -4.33 3.31 -26.53
CA LYS A 117 -3.16 2.41 -26.62
C LYS A 117 -3.54 0.93 -26.61
N TYR A 118 -4.65 0.58 -25.98
CA TYR A 118 -5.05 -0.80 -25.73
C TYR A 118 -6.28 -1.20 -26.54
N ASP A 119 -6.24 -2.39 -27.16
CA ASP A 119 -7.42 -3.00 -27.77
C ASP A 119 -8.38 -3.49 -26.68
N LEU A 120 -9.51 -2.81 -26.53
CA LEU A 120 -10.51 -3.10 -25.48
C LEU A 120 -11.07 -4.53 -25.57
N ASN A 121 -11.02 -5.17 -26.75
CA ASN A 121 -11.48 -6.55 -26.95
C ASN A 121 -10.41 -7.60 -26.59
N LYS A 122 -9.19 -7.16 -26.29
CA LYS A 122 -8.06 -7.99 -25.84
C LYS A 122 -7.42 -7.49 -24.56
N THR A 123 -8.16 -6.71 -23.79
CA THR A 123 -7.69 -6.13 -22.54
C THR A 123 -8.55 -6.57 -21.37
N ALA A 124 -7.93 -6.87 -20.26
CA ALA A 124 -8.56 -7.12 -18.96
C ALA A 124 -7.92 -6.22 -17.90
N VAL A 125 -8.58 -6.04 -16.77
CA VAL A 125 -8.05 -5.33 -15.60
C VAL A 125 -7.96 -6.30 -14.44
N ILE A 126 -6.92 -6.21 -13.62
CA ILE A 126 -6.82 -6.97 -12.38
C ILE A 126 -6.78 -6.02 -11.18
N MET A 127 -7.51 -6.37 -10.12
CA MET A 127 -7.50 -5.61 -8.87
C MET A 127 -7.71 -6.53 -7.69
N SER A 128 -7.04 -6.22 -6.57
CA SER A 128 -7.26 -6.92 -5.30
C SER A 128 -8.63 -6.58 -4.72
N GLN A 129 -9.23 -7.57 -4.02
CA GLN A 129 -10.50 -7.41 -3.33
C GLN A 129 -10.38 -7.99 -1.93
N THR A 130 -10.35 -7.12 -0.92
CA THR A 130 -10.05 -7.51 0.46
C THR A 130 -11.20 -8.22 1.17
N GLY A 131 -12.45 -7.96 0.77
CA GLY A 131 -13.65 -8.59 1.37
C GLY A 131 -14.00 -8.13 2.78
N GLY A 132 -13.46 -6.98 3.22
CA GLY A 132 -13.73 -6.37 4.53
C GLY A 132 -14.62 -5.13 4.43
N GLY A 133 -14.78 -4.40 5.53
CA GLY A 133 -15.51 -3.12 5.60
C GLY A 133 -14.79 -1.94 4.94
N CYS A 134 -13.59 -2.13 4.41
CA CYS A 134 -12.86 -1.14 3.65
C CYS A 134 -13.40 -0.98 2.23
N ARG A 135 -13.35 0.23 1.67
CA ARG A 135 -13.76 0.52 0.29
C ARG A 135 -12.91 -0.22 -0.75
N ALA A 136 -11.70 -0.67 -0.42
CA ALA A 136 -10.89 -1.53 -1.28
C ALA A 136 -11.63 -2.81 -1.73
N SER A 137 -12.57 -3.30 -0.94
CA SER A 137 -13.48 -4.39 -1.34
C SER A 137 -14.36 -4.03 -2.53
N ASN A 138 -14.61 -2.74 -2.79
CA ASN A 138 -15.49 -2.23 -3.83
C ASN A 138 -14.75 -1.59 -5.03
N TYR A 139 -13.42 -1.55 -5.05
CA TYR A 139 -12.68 -0.98 -6.18
C TYR A 139 -13.05 -1.67 -7.49
N ILE A 140 -13.25 -2.98 -7.48
CA ILE A 140 -13.73 -3.75 -8.65
C ILE A 140 -15.08 -3.25 -9.15
N ALA A 141 -16.01 -2.99 -8.22
CA ALA A 141 -17.33 -2.45 -8.61
C ALA A 141 -17.22 -1.00 -9.12
N PHE A 142 -16.31 -0.19 -8.58
CA PHE A 142 -16.06 1.16 -9.09
C PHE A 142 -15.47 1.13 -10.49
N ILE A 143 -14.50 0.25 -10.76
CA ILE A 143 -13.92 0.06 -12.09
C ILE A 143 -15.01 -0.38 -13.08
N ARG A 144 -15.83 -1.38 -12.75
CA ARG A 144 -16.93 -1.84 -13.61
C ARG A 144 -17.94 -0.74 -13.90
N ARG A 145 -18.27 0.08 -12.90
CA ARG A 145 -19.15 1.24 -13.07
C ARG A 145 -18.53 2.29 -13.99
N ALA A 146 -17.25 2.56 -13.84
CA ALA A 146 -16.50 3.46 -14.69
C ALA A 146 -16.48 2.97 -16.15
N LEU A 147 -16.19 1.69 -16.37
CA LEU A 147 -16.23 1.04 -17.67
C LEU A 147 -17.62 1.18 -18.32
N LYS A 148 -18.69 0.90 -17.56
CA LYS A 148 -20.07 1.08 -18.06
C LYS A 148 -20.36 2.53 -18.47
N LYS A 149 -19.94 3.48 -17.64
CA LYS A 149 -20.12 4.92 -17.92
C LYS A 149 -19.36 5.36 -19.19
N ALA A 150 -18.26 4.68 -19.50
CA ALA A 150 -17.44 4.94 -20.69
C ALA A 150 -17.79 4.11 -21.92
N GLY A 151 -18.79 3.21 -21.85
CA GLY A 151 -19.14 2.30 -22.95
C GLY A 151 -18.10 1.22 -23.24
N MET A 152 -17.39 0.77 -22.19
CA MET A 152 -16.29 -0.22 -22.23
C MET A 152 -16.65 -1.49 -21.46
N GLU A 153 -17.93 -1.87 -21.38
CA GLU A 153 -18.41 -2.99 -20.55
C GLU A 153 -17.82 -4.34 -20.94
N GLN A 154 -17.31 -4.49 -22.17
CA GLN A 154 -16.65 -5.71 -22.64
C GLN A 154 -15.33 -6.03 -21.94
N VAL A 155 -14.70 -5.06 -21.23
CA VAL A 155 -13.43 -5.25 -20.54
C VAL A 155 -13.66 -6.04 -19.25
N PRO A 156 -13.15 -7.29 -19.12
CA PRO A 156 -13.28 -8.05 -17.89
C PRO A 156 -12.43 -7.49 -16.76
N VAL A 157 -12.99 -7.48 -15.54
CA VAL A 157 -12.28 -7.06 -14.32
C VAL A 157 -12.06 -8.28 -13.43
N ILE A 158 -10.80 -8.70 -13.30
CA ILE A 158 -10.37 -9.86 -12.54
C ILE A 158 -10.26 -9.49 -11.08
N SER A 159 -10.95 -10.23 -10.22
CA SER A 159 -10.83 -10.11 -8.77
C SER A 159 -9.69 -10.98 -8.25
N LEU A 160 -8.64 -10.35 -7.72
CA LEU A 160 -7.63 -11.04 -6.94
C LEU A 160 -8.09 -11.11 -5.48
N ASN A 161 -8.75 -12.20 -5.11
CA ASN A 161 -9.26 -12.40 -3.76
C ASN A 161 -8.95 -13.81 -3.24
N LEU A 162 -8.65 -13.90 -1.93
CA LEU A 162 -8.41 -15.15 -1.22
C LEU A 162 -9.67 -15.71 -0.55
N SER A 163 -10.77 -14.96 -0.55
CA SER A 163 -12.02 -15.29 0.15
C SER A 163 -13.07 -15.97 -0.71
N GLY A 164 -12.79 -16.16 -2.00
CA GLY A 164 -13.73 -16.78 -2.95
C GLY A 164 -14.92 -15.88 -3.30
N LEU A 165 -14.79 -14.56 -3.16
CA LEU A 165 -15.85 -13.58 -3.46
C LEU A 165 -16.27 -13.64 -4.92
N GLU A 166 -15.32 -13.85 -5.83
CA GLU A 166 -15.55 -13.98 -7.25
C GLU A 166 -14.68 -15.07 -7.88
N SER A 167 -15.21 -15.71 -8.93
CA SER A 167 -14.48 -16.70 -9.73
C SER A 167 -14.23 -16.17 -11.13
N ASN A 168 -12.97 -16.31 -11.59
CA ASN A 168 -12.53 -16.02 -12.94
C ASN A 168 -11.79 -17.25 -13.48
N PRO A 169 -12.41 -18.11 -14.32
CA PRO A 169 -11.83 -19.39 -14.77
C PRO A 169 -10.48 -19.25 -15.48
N GLY A 170 -10.21 -18.11 -16.11
CA GLY A 170 -8.96 -17.78 -16.77
C GLY A 170 -7.82 -17.40 -15.80
N PHE A 171 -8.16 -17.02 -14.55
CA PHE A 171 -7.18 -16.62 -13.55
C PHE A 171 -7.14 -17.61 -12.39
N LYS A 172 -5.95 -18.15 -12.09
CA LYS A 172 -5.74 -19.10 -11.00
C LYS A 172 -4.46 -18.75 -10.24
N LEU A 173 -4.56 -18.70 -8.93
CA LEU A 173 -3.40 -18.65 -8.04
C LEU A 173 -2.80 -20.07 -7.94
N THR A 174 -1.76 -20.32 -8.73
CA THR A 174 -1.01 -21.59 -8.68
C THR A 174 0.12 -21.49 -7.67
N LEU A 175 0.60 -22.63 -7.14
CA LEU A 175 1.74 -22.64 -6.21
C LEU A 175 3.00 -21.98 -6.79
N PRO A 176 3.38 -22.20 -8.08
CA PRO A 176 4.49 -21.47 -8.70
C PRO A 176 4.29 -19.95 -8.70
N LEU A 177 3.07 -19.48 -9.04
CA LEU A 177 2.75 -18.04 -9.02
C LEU A 177 2.85 -17.47 -7.59
N VAL A 178 2.25 -18.14 -6.61
CA VAL A 178 2.31 -17.70 -5.20
C VAL A 178 3.76 -17.60 -4.74
N LYS A 179 4.59 -18.61 -5.04
CA LYS A 179 6.03 -18.59 -4.71
C LYS A 179 6.75 -17.42 -5.37
N ALA A 180 6.52 -17.19 -6.66
CA ALA A 180 7.13 -16.10 -7.41
C ALA A 180 6.71 -14.73 -6.84
N VAL A 181 5.43 -14.56 -6.52
CA VAL A 181 4.88 -13.32 -5.91
C VAL A 181 5.50 -13.06 -4.53
N VAL A 182 5.64 -14.09 -3.68
CA VAL A 182 6.27 -13.92 -2.35
C VAL A 182 7.75 -13.56 -2.49
N TYR A 183 8.48 -14.20 -3.42
CA TYR A 183 9.88 -13.83 -3.67
C TYR A 183 10.01 -12.41 -4.21
N ALA A 184 9.13 -12.01 -5.14
CA ALA A 184 9.10 -10.67 -5.69
C ALA A 184 8.82 -9.62 -4.59
N ALA A 185 7.85 -9.88 -3.71
CA ALA A 185 7.53 -8.99 -2.60
C ALA A 185 8.72 -8.81 -1.66
N VAL A 186 9.39 -9.91 -1.26
CA VAL A 186 10.57 -9.84 -0.37
C VAL A 186 11.73 -9.09 -1.03
N PHE A 187 11.99 -9.30 -2.33
CA PHE A 187 13.01 -8.51 -3.04
C PHE A 187 12.66 -7.02 -3.10
N GLY A 188 11.39 -6.69 -3.34
CA GLY A 188 10.91 -5.31 -3.33
C GLY A 188 11.10 -4.64 -1.97
N ASP A 189 10.81 -5.34 -0.87
CA ASP A 189 11.04 -4.85 0.50
C ASP A 189 12.54 -4.62 0.77
N ILE A 190 13.42 -5.55 0.34
CA ILE A 190 14.88 -5.37 0.46
C ILE A 190 15.32 -4.13 -0.33
N PHE A 191 14.86 -3.95 -1.58
CA PHE A 191 15.19 -2.75 -2.37
C PHE A 191 14.77 -1.48 -1.66
N MET A 192 13.52 -1.41 -1.21
CA MET A 192 12.99 -0.23 -0.53
C MET A 192 13.81 0.10 0.71
N LYS A 193 14.09 -0.89 1.55
CA LYS A 193 14.89 -0.75 2.78
C LYS A 193 16.32 -0.30 2.49
N CYS A 194 17.00 -0.94 1.54
CA CYS A 194 18.36 -0.59 1.17
C CYS A 194 18.46 0.82 0.56
N ILE A 195 17.53 1.17 -0.33
CA ILE A 195 17.56 2.45 -1.04
C ILE A 195 17.28 3.60 -0.07
N TYR A 196 16.23 3.53 0.73
CA TYR A 196 15.88 4.59 1.66
C TYR A 196 16.92 4.79 2.77
N ARG A 197 17.62 3.71 3.16
CA ARG A 197 18.71 3.78 4.14
C ARG A 197 19.99 4.37 3.55
N MET A 198 20.37 4.03 2.31
CA MET A 198 21.69 4.37 1.77
C MET A 198 21.68 5.69 0.98
N ARG A 199 20.60 5.98 0.24
CA ARG A 199 20.51 7.13 -0.66
C ARG A 199 20.70 8.50 0.02
N PRO A 200 20.18 8.75 1.24
CA PRO A 200 20.39 10.02 1.92
C PRO A 200 21.86 10.30 2.29
N TYR A 201 22.68 9.27 2.33
CA TYR A 201 24.08 9.34 2.81
C TYR A 201 25.12 9.07 1.72
N GLU A 202 24.70 8.77 0.47
CA GLU A 202 25.62 8.41 -0.61
C GLU A 202 26.66 9.50 -0.88
N LEU A 203 27.97 9.16 -0.88
CA LEU A 203 29.05 10.08 -1.22
C LEU A 203 29.14 10.32 -2.73
N GLU A 204 28.86 9.30 -3.54
CA GLU A 204 28.74 9.41 -4.99
C GLU A 204 27.27 9.49 -5.38
N LYS A 205 26.82 10.67 -5.76
CA LYS A 205 25.40 10.93 -6.07
C LYS A 205 24.85 9.98 -7.15
N GLY A 206 23.76 9.30 -6.82
CA GLY A 206 23.04 8.39 -7.72
C GLY A 206 23.61 6.97 -7.80
N ILE A 207 24.64 6.61 -7.02
CA ILE A 207 25.20 5.24 -7.01
C ILE A 207 24.15 4.24 -6.52
N VAL A 208 23.37 4.58 -5.50
CA VAL A 208 22.31 3.73 -4.95
C VAL A 208 21.27 3.40 -6.03
N ASN A 209 20.81 4.41 -6.77
CA ASN A 209 19.84 4.21 -7.86
C ASN A 209 20.42 3.40 -9.03
N ARG A 210 21.72 3.55 -9.35
CA ARG A 210 22.38 2.72 -10.38
C ARG A 210 22.46 1.25 -9.94
N LYS A 211 22.82 1.00 -8.68
CA LYS A 211 22.84 -0.37 -8.13
C LYS A 211 21.43 -0.98 -8.12
N HIS A 212 20.43 -0.23 -7.74
CA HIS A 212 19.03 -0.69 -7.81
C HIS A 212 18.66 -1.18 -9.22
N LYS A 213 18.92 -0.38 -10.26
CA LYS A 213 18.62 -0.79 -11.66
C LYS A 213 19.35 -2.05 -12.09
N ILE A 214 20.58 -2.28 -11.63
CA ILE A 214 21.34 -3.50 -11.91
C ILE A 214 20.68 -4.68 -11.22
N TRP A 215 20.36 -4.55 -9.95
CA TRP A 215 19.75 -5.62 -9.17
C TRP A 215 18.32 -5.93 -9.60
N GLU A 216 17.52 -4.93 -9.94
CA GLU A 216 16.18 -5.13 -10.50
C GLU A 216 16.23 -6.04 -11.74
N LYS A 217 17.15 -5.77 -12.68
CA LYS A 217 17.35 -6.65 -13.86
C LYS A 217 17.73 -8.07 -13.46
N ARG A 218 18.63 -8.24 -12.47
CA ARG A 218 19.04 -9.57 -11.97
C ARG A 218 17.89 -10.32 -11.32
N VAL A 219 17.06 -9.63 -10.52
CA VAL A 219 15.86 -10.19 -9.88
C VAL A 219 14.82 -10.60 -10.92
N ILE A 220 14.56 -9.76 -11.92
CA ILE A 220 13.67 -10.08 -13.03
C ILE A 220 14.19 -11.33 -13.77
N ALA A 221 15.47 -11.39 -14.10
CA ALA A 221 16.07 -12.55 -14.77
C ALA A 221 15.94 -13.83 -13.93
N PHE A 222 16.09 -13.74 -12.61
CA PHE A 222 15.86 -14.88 -11.72
C PHE A 222 14.40 -15.34 -11.72
N LEU A 223 13.45 -14.40 -11.61
CA LEU A 223 12.02 -14.71 -11.60
C LEU A 223 11.50 -15.25 -12.93
N THR A 224 12.13 -14.86 -14.04
CA THR A 224 11.79 -15.35 -15.39
C THR A 224 12.57 -16.61 -15.80
N GLY A 225 13.47 -17.07 -14.96
CA GLY A 225 14.23 -18.31 -15.18
C GLY A 225 13.38 -19.58 -15.11
N SER A 226 13.93 -20.67 -15.60
CA SER A 226 13.24 -21.98 -15.68
C SER A 226 12.96 -22.63 -14.32
N SER A 227 13.64 -22.18 -13.25
CA SER A 227 13.50 -22.74 -11.90
C SER A 227 13.69 -21.67 -10.84
N LEU A 228 12.68 -21.53 -9.97
CA LEU A 228 12.76 -20.65 -8.79
C LEU A 228 13.39 -21.41 -7.61
N SER A 229 14.72 -21.55 -7.63
CA SER A 229 15.46 -22.21 -6.56
C SER A 229 15.51 -21.36 -5.29
N HIS A 230 15.15 -21.92 -4.13
CA HIS A 230 15.28 -21.24 -2.85
C HIS A 230 16.74 -20.97 -2.47
N SER A 231 17.66 -21.89 -2.82
CA SER A 231 19.09 -21.68 -2.60
C SER A 231 19.62 -20.47 -3.37
N GLN A 232 19.20 -20.32 -4.64
CA GLN A 232 19.57 -19.17 -5.45
C GLN A 232 18.93 -17.87 -4.92
N PHE A 233 17.66 -17.91 -4.49
CA PHE A 233 17.01 -16.80 -3.82
C PHE A 233 17.82 -16.35 -2.59
N LYS A 234 18.19 -17.30 -1.72
CA LYS A 234 19.01 -17.04 -0.52
C LYS A 234 20.36 -16.38 -0.87
N LYS A 235 21.04 -16.89 -1.89
CA LYS A 235 22.30 -16.32 -2.38
C LYS A 235 22.10 -14.88 -2.86
N MET A 236 21.06 -14.64 -3.64
CA MET A 236 20.76 -13.31 -4.19
C MET A 236 20.41 -12.29 -3.10
N CYS A 237 19.65 -12.67 -2.07
CA CYS A 237 19.36 -11.77 -0.93
C CYS A 237 20.65 -11.32 -0.25
N ARG A 238 21.58 -12.25 0.04
CA ARG A 238 22.86 -11.94 0.66
C ARG A 238 23.74 -11.07 -0.21
N GLU A 239 23.88 -11.41 -1.49
CA GLU A 239 24.67 -10.61 -2.44
C GLU A 239 24.11 -9.21 -2.59
N MET A 240 22.78 -9.07 -2.67
CA MET A 240 22.11 -7.77 -2.80
C MET A 240 22.34 -6.90 -1.57
N VAL A 241 22.04 -7.42 -0.39
CA VAL A 241 22.24 -6.69 0.86
C VAL A 241 23.70 -6.28 1.03
N HIS A 242 24.65 -7.19 0.79
CA HIS A 242 26.09 -6.91 0.86
C HIS A 242 26.50 -5.82 -0.13
N ASP A 243 26.01 -5.86 -1.37
CA ASP A 243 26.37 -4.88 -2.40
C ASP A 243 25.87 -3.47 -2.07
N PHE A 244 24.70 -3.34 -1.41
CA PHE A 244 24.23 -2.06 -0.89
C PHE A 244 24.98 -1.66 0.39
N ASP A 245 25.25 -2.58 1.31
CA ASP A 245 25.94 -2.34 2.58
C ASP A 245 27.38 -1.83 2.41
N THR A 246 28.01 -2.14 1.27
CA THR A 246 29.38 -1.72 0.92
C THR A 246 29.46 -0.39 0.18
N ILE A 247 28.33 0.27 -0.11
CA ILE A 247 28.35 1.60 -0.73
C ILE A 247 28.99 2.59 0.26
N PRO A 248 29.98 3.40 -0.18
CA PRO A 248 30.55 4.45 0.65
C PRO A 248 29.49 5.52 0.99
N ILE A 249 29.29 5.77 2.28
CA ILE A 249 28.32 6.74 2.79
C ILE A 249 28.99 7.73 3.75
N SER A 250 28.33 8.87 3.93
CA SER A 250 28.71 9.89 4.89
C SER A 250 28.41 9.43 6.33
N ASP A 251 29.25 9.83 7.28
CA ASP A 251 29.03 9.63 8.72
C ASP A 251 28.05 10.67 9.33
N GLU A 252 27.51 11.58 8.50
CA GLU A 252 26.52 12.56 8.94
C GLU A 252 25.30 11.86 9.50
N LYS A 253 24.87 12.27 10.70
CA LYS A 253 23.63 11.78 11.28
C LYS A 253 22.46 12.60 10.78
N LYS A 254 21.42 11.90 10.30
CA LYS A 254 20.16 12.52 9.86
C LYS A 254 18.99 12.02 10.72
N PRO A 255 17.98 12.86 10.99
CA PRO A 255 16.79 12.38 11.69
C PRO A 255 16.10 11.31 10.85
N ARG A 256 15.80 10.17 11.46
CA ARG A 256 15.04 9.09 10.84
C ARG A 256 13.55 9.39 10.95
N VAL A 257 12.83 9.24 9.85
CA VAL A 257 11.40 9.58 9.75
C VAL A 257 10.62 8.40 9.19
N GLY A 258 9.77 7.82 10.02
CA GLY A 258 8.86 6.74 9.62
C GLY A 258 7.75 7.26 8.72
N ILE A 259 7.40 6.50 7.68
CA ILE A 259 6.24 6.75 6.81
C ILE A 259 5.26 5.61 6.99
N VAL A 260 4.09 5.89 7.57
CA VAL A 260 3.01 4.92 7.77
C VAL A 260 1.69 5.47 7.23
N GLY A 261 0.72 4.62 7.00
CA GLY A 261 -0.58 5.04 6.53
C GLY A 261 -1.27 4.03 5.62
N GLU A 262 -2.21 4.48 4.82
CA GLU A 262 -2.94 3.64 3.87
C GLU A 262 -1.99 3.07 2.81
N ILE A 263 -2.13 1.79 2.54
CA ILE A 263 -1.14 0.99 1.81
C ILE A 263 -0.81 1.56 0.42
N LEU A 264 -1.81 1.98 -0.39
CA LEU A 264 -1.55 2.52 -1.72
C LEU A 264 -0.83 3.87 -1.62
N VAL A 265 -1.34 4.78 -0.78
CA VAL A 265 -0.77 6.13 -0.66
C VAL A 265 0.62 6.08 0.01
N LYS A 266 0.86 5.12 0.90
CA LYS A 266 2.18 4.92 1.52
C LYS A 266 3.26 4.54 0.50
N PHE A 267 2.95 3.62 -0.41
CA PHE A 267 3.94 3.06 -1.33
C PHE A 267 4.00 3.72 -2.71
N LEU A 268 2.99 4.50 -3.10
CA LEU A 268 2.92 5.17 -4.39
C LEU A 268 3.35 6.64 -4.29
N PRO A 269 4.55 7.01 -4.77
CA PRO A 269 5.07 8.38 -4.64
C PRO A 269 4.13 9.45 -5.20
N ALA A 270 3.51 9.19 -6.34
CA ALA A 270 2.55 10.12 -6.94
C ALA A 270 1.29 10.37 -6.08
N ALA A 271 0.92 9.42 -5.20
CA ALA A 271 -0.22 9.56 -4.31
C ALA A 271 0.12 10.33 -3.02
N ASN A 272 1.40 10.44 -2.66
CA ASN A 272 1.88 11.12 -1.46
C ASN A 272 2.82 12.30 -1.73
N ASN A 273 2.76 12.86 -2.95
CA ASN A 273 3.58 13.98 -3.37
C ASN A 273 5.09 13.74 -3.17
N HIS A 274 5.55 12.53 -3.49
CA HIS A 274 6.95 12.12 -3.39
C HIS A 274 7.54 12.33 -1.99
N LEU A 275 6.80 11.91 -0.97
CA LEU A 275 7.12 12.17 0.44
C LEU A 275 8.53 11.68 0.84
N ALA A 276 8.95 10.50 0.39
CA ALA A 276 10.27 9.98 0.73
C ALA A 276 11.39 10.86 0.15
N GLU A 277 11.27 11.25 -1.12
CA GLU A 277 12.20 12.16 -1.79
C GLU A 277 12.20 13.56 -1.14
N LEU A 278 11.03 14.03 -0.70
CA LEU A 278 10.91 15.28 0.04
C LEU A 278 11.66 15.21 1.38
N LEU A 279 11.52 14.12 2.14
CA LEU A 279 12.22 13.93 3.40
C LEU A 279 13.74 13.89 3.20
N GLU A 280 14.21 13.22 2.16
CA GLU A 280 15.63 13.19 1.78
C GLU A 280 16.17 14.58 1.40
N ALA A 281 15.41 15.34 0.60
CA ALA A 281 15.75 16.69 0.22
C ALA A 281 15.82 17.66 1.40
N GLU A 282 15.01 17.44 2.43
CA GLU A 282 15.02 18.19 3.69
C GLU A 282 16.04 17.64 4.71
N GLY A 283 16.91 16.71 4.31
CA GLY A 283 18.00 16.18 5.14
C GLY A 283 17.59 15.12 6.17
N ALA A 284 16.55 14.34 5.90
CA ALA A 284 16.11 13.23 6.74
C ALA A 284 16.29 11.86 6.04
N GLU A 285 16.30 10.79 6.84
CA GLU A 285 16.27 9.40 6.36
C GLU A 285 14.84 8.87 6.42
N PRO A 286 14.19 8.55 5.29
CA PRO A 286 12.89 7.92 5.31
C PRO A 286 12.98 6.45 5.72
N VAL A 287 12.04 6.00 6.56
CA VAL A 287 11.91 4.60 6.99
C VAL A 287 10.48 4.14 6.68
N VAL A 288 10.35 3.15 5.81
CA VAL A 288 9.04 2.64 5.36
C VAL A 288 8.92 1.17 5.74
N PRO A 289 7.90 0.78 6.53
CA PRO A 289 7.63 -0.63 6.83
C PRO A 289 7.36 -1.47 5.58
N ASP A 290 7.66 -2.75 5.65
CA ASP A 290 7.62 -3.69 4.52
C ASP A 290 6.20 -3.90 3.97
N LEU A 291 6.08 -4.09 2.65
CA LEU A 291 4.80 -4.35 1.99
C LEU A 291 4.26 -5.75 2.34
N ILE A 292 5.14 -6.74 2.47
CA ILE A 292 4.73 -8.13 2.73
C ILE A 292 4.08 -8.30 4.11
N ASP A 293 4.33 -7.41 5.05
CA ASP A 293 3.72 -7.42 6.38
C ASP A 293 2.21 -7.27 6.33
N PHE A 294 1.69 -6.53 5.36
CA PHE A 294 0.25 -6.43 5.15
C PHE A 294 -0.38 -7.79 4.78
N MET A 295 0.34 -8.63 4.02
CA MET A 295 -0.15 -9.99 3.75
C MET A 295 -0.15 -10.85 5.02
N SER A 296 0.91 -10.76 5.81
CA SER A 296 1.00 -11.45 7.12
C SER A 296 -0.10 -11.00 8.07
N TYR A 297 -0.41 -9.69 8.11
CA TYR A 297 -1.54 -9.12 8.84
C TYR A 297 -2.89 -9.71 8.39
N CYS A 298 -3.15 -9.81 7.09
CA CYS A 298 -4.39 -10.38 6.57
C CYS A 298 -4.59 -11.85 7.01
N PHE A 299 -3.52 -12.64 7.06
CA PHE A 299 -3.54 -14.00 7.56
C PHE A 299 -3.70 -14.06 9.09
N TYR A 300 -2.98 -13.20 9.82
CA TYR A 300 -3.02 -13.15 11.27
C TYR A 300 -4.42 -12.82 11.82
N ASN A 301 -5.13 -11.93 11.14
CA ASN A 301 -6.50 -11.54 11.50
C ASN A 301 -7.51 -12.71 11.55
N GLN A 302 -7.19 -13.86 10.92
CA GLN A 302 -8.07 -15.03 11.00
C GLN A 302 -8.11 -15.62 12.41
N ASN A 303 -7.04 -15.47 13.23
CA ASN A 303 -7.01 -15.90 14.62
C ASN A 303 -8.08 -15.16 15.43
N PHE A 304 -8.06 -13.84 15.42
CA PHE A 304 -9.06 -13.02 16.13
C PHE A 304 -10.50 -13.35 15.68
N LYS A 305 -10.72 -13.57 14.38
CA LYS A 305 -12.05 -13.90 13.84
C LYS A 305 -12.55 -15.27 14.34
N VAL A 306 -11.65 -16.23 14.49
CA VAL A 306 -12.00 -17.55 15.06
C VAL A 306 -12.30 -17.42 16.54
N ASP A 307 -11.45 -16.70 17.28
CA ASP A 307 -11.53 -16.64 18.75
C ASP A 307 -12.71 -15.77 19.23
N ASN A 308 -13.07 -14.72 18.50
CA ASN A 308 -14.02 -13.70 18.95
C ASN A 308 -15.30 -13.58 18.10
N LEU A 309 -15.28 -14.05 16.84
CA LEU A 309 -16.40 -13.84 15.90
C LEU A 309 -17.02 -15.16 15.41
N GLY A 310 -16.67 -16.29 15.99
CA GLY A 310 -17.26 -17.60 15.68
C GLY A 310 -16.90 -18.16 14.29
N PHE A 311 -15.81 -17.71 13.68
CA PHE A 311 -15.36 -18.26 12.40
C PHE A 311 -14.80 -19.69 12.59
N LYS A 312 -14.80 -20.46 11.48
CA LYS A 312 -14.28 -21.84 11.51
C LYS A 312 -12.79 -21.89 11.84
N LYS A 313 -12.37 -22.76 12.76
CA LYS A 313 -10.95 -22.96 13.16
C LYS A 313 -10.02 -23.25 11.97
N SER A 314 -10.53 -23.85 10.89
CA SER A 314 -9.76 -24.09 9.67
C SER A 314 -9.22 -22.80 9.05
N LYS A 315 -9.91 -21.65 9.18
CA LYS A 315 -9.43 -20.36 8.64
C LYS A 315 -8.17 -19.89 9.37
N ALA A 316 -8.13 -19.98 10.69
CA ALA A 316 -6.93 -19.67 11.48
C ALA A 316 -5.79 -20.65 11.17
N PHE A 317 -6.09 -21.94 11.02
CA PHE A 317 -5.09 -22.95 10.66
C PHE A 317 -4.41 -22.63 9.31
N PHE A 318 -5.20 -22.38 8.25
CA PHE A 318 -4.64 -21.99 6.94
C PHE A 318 -3.97 -20.62 6.97
N GLY A 319 -4.49 -19.67 7.73
CA GLY A 319 -3.85 -18.38 7.95
C GLY A 319 -2.45 -18.54 8.56
N ASN A 320 -2.33 -19.34 9.61
CA ASN A 320 -1.03 -19.60 10.25
C ASN A 320 -0.06 -20.38 9.36
N ILE A 321 -0.53 -21.25 8.46
CA ILE A 321 0.30 -21.87 7.41
C ILE A 321 0.81 -20.80 6.45
N GLY A 322 -0.04 -19.86 6.02
CA GLY A 322 0.35 -18.75 5.16
C GLY A 322 1.43 -17.88 5.80
N ILE A 323 1.27 -17.51 7.08
CA ILE A 323 2.29 -16.78 7.84
C ILE A 323 3.61 -17.56 7.88
N LYS A 324 3.59 -18.85 8.25
CA LYS A 324 4.80 -19.67 8.30
C LYS A 324 5.51 -19.77 6.95
N ALA A 325 4.77 -19.81 5.85
CA ALA A 325 5.34 -19.83 4.49
C ALA A 325 6.02 -18.49 4.15
N ILE A 326 5.40 -17.37 4.50
CA ILE A 326 6.01 -16.03 4.34
C ILE A 326 7.24 -15.91 5.24
N ASP A 327 7.14 -16.28 6.51
CA ASP A 327 8.25 -16.22 7.48
C ASP A 327 9.44 -17.07 7.02
N TRP A 328 9.20 -18.24 6.43
CA TRP A 328 10.26 -19.10 5.90
C TRP A 328 11.04 -18.42 4.76
N VAL A 329 10.36 -17.72 3.86
CA VAL A 329 11.02 -16.95 2.79
C VAL A 329 11.74 -15.74 3.39
N ARG A 330 11.06 -14.99 4.23
CA ARG A 330 11.55 -13.77 4.86
C ARG A 330 12.76 -13.99 5.79
N LYS A 331 12.80 -15.13 6.47
CA LYS A 331 13.95 -15.51 7.32
C LYS A 331 15.27 -15.35 6.57
N THR A 332 15.29 -15.72 5.30
CA THR A 332 16.50 -15.58 4.46
C THR A 332 16.91 -14.13 4.25
N ALA A 333 15.95 -13.25 3.99
CA ALA A 333 16.20 -11.81 3.87
C ALA A 333 16.64 -11.21 5.21
N ASN A 334 15.95 -11.57 6.31
CA ASN A 334 16.28 -11.12 7.65
C ASN A 334 17.67 -11.57 8.11
N GLU A 335 18.10 -12.80 7.76
CA GLU A 335 19.49 -13.26 8.00
C GLU A 335 20.49 -12.36 7.28
N ALA A 336 20.25 -12.04 6.00
CA ALA A 336 21.13 -11.17 5.23
C ALA A 336 21.18 -9.73 5.80
N LEU A 337 20.04 -9.18 6.21
CA LEU A 337 19.96 -7.87 6.84
C LEU A 337 20.66 -7.83 8.21
N ALA A 338 20.53 -8.91 9.01
CA ALA A 338 21.19 -9.01 10.31
C ALA A 338 22.73 -9.12 10.19
N GLU A 339 23.25 -9.67 9.10
CA GLU A 339 24.68 -9.77 8.81
C GLU A 339 25.28 -8.42 8.33
N SER A 340 24.45 -7.43 8.00
CA SER A 340 24.87 -6.12 7.47
C SER A 340 25.19 -5.10 8.59
N ARG A 341 25.90 -4.04 8.22
CA ARG A 341 26.25 -2.93 9.15
C ARG A 341 25.16 -1.85 9.22
N HIS A 342 24.37 -1.71 8.15
CA HIS A 342 23.49 -0.56 7.97
C HIS A 342 21.99 -0.90 7.98
N PHE A 343 21.64 -2.19 7.89
CA PHE A 343 20.25 -2.62 7.81
C PHE A 343 19.84 -3.45 9.01
N HIS A 344 18.52 -3.49 9.27
CA HIS A 344 17.96 -4.26 10.38
C HIS A 344 16.89 -5.22 9.88
N PRO A 345 16.79 -6.43 10.49
CA PRO A 345 15.69 -7.36 10.22
C PRO A 345 14.34 -6.71 10.54
N THR A 346 13.30 -7.17 9.87
CA THR A 346 11.91 -6.76 10.15
C THR A 346 11.32 -7.61 11.26
N ALA A 347 10.48 -7.02 12.10
CA ALA A 347 9.78 -7.72 13.18
C ALA A 347 8.76 -8.74 12.65
N ASP A 348 8.40 -9.69 13.50
CA ASP A 348 7.32 -10.66 13.22
C ASP A 348 5.95 -9.99 13.42
N ILE A 349 4.96 -10.38 12.60
CA ILE A 349 3.60 -9.84 12.71
C ILE A 349 2.98 -10.04 14.11
N ARG A 350 3.40 -11.09 14.82
CA ARG A 350 2.94 -11.38 16.18
C ARG A 350 3.52 -10.37 17.18
N ASP A 351 4.72 -9.87 16.92
CA ASP A 351 5.34 -8.84 17.76
C ASP A 351 4.73 -7.48 17.48
N LEU A 352 4.43 -7.16 16.20
CA LEU A 352 3.62 -5.97 15.85
C LEU A 352 2.27 -5.98 16.58
N ALA A 353 1.59 -7.14 16.60
CA ALA A 353 0.31 -7.27 17.31
C ALA A 353 0.46 -7.02 18.82
N LYS A 354 1.51 -7.54 19.45
CA LYS A 354 1.80 -7.29 20.88
C LYS A 354 2.06 -5.81 21.14
N MET A 355 2.81 -5.14 20.26
CA MET A 355 3.11 -3.71 20.37
C MET A 355 1.87 -2.83 20.17
N ALA A 356 0.94 -3.24 19.30
CA ALA A 356 -0.31 -2.50 19.05
C ALA A 356 -1.33 -2.62 20.19
N ARG A 357 -1.43 -3.77 20.87
CA ARG A 357 -2.45 -4.08 21.89
C ARG A 357 -2.63 -3.04 23.00
N PRO A 358 -1.57 -2.41 23.55
CA PRO A 358 -1.73 -1.38 24.57
C PRO A 358 -2.44 -0.12 24.07
N ILE A 359 -2.48 0.10 22.75
CA ILE A 359 -3.01 1.31 22.10
C ILE A 359 -4.38 1.03 21.47
N VAL A 360 -4.51 -0.10 20.76
CA VAL A 360 -5.71 -0.42 19.97
C VAL A 360 -5.99 -1.93 19.98
N SER A 361 -7.27 -2.29 19.98
CA SER A 361 -7.67 -3.70 19.89
C SER A 361 -7.40 -4.28 18.51
N GLU A 362 -6.95 -5.55 18.46
CA GLU A 362 -6.84 -6.35 17.22
C GLU A 362 -8.21 -6.57 16.52
N GLY A 363 -9.32 -6.24 17.17
CA GLY A 363 -10.65 -6.22 16.55
C GLY A 363 -10.81 -5.14 15.47
N ASN A 364 -9.96 -4.12 15.46
CA ASN A 364 -9.91 -3.11 14.39
C ASN A 364 -9.21 -3.68 13.15
N GLN A 365 -9.94 -4.46 12.34
CA GLN A 365 -9.41 -5.23 11.20
C GLN A 365 -9.80 -4.67 9.83
N THR A 366 -10.41 -3.51 9.76
CA THR A 366 -10.84 -2.90 8.49
C THR A 366 -9.68 -2.14 7.85
N GLY A 367 -9.40 -2.43 6.58
CA GLY A 367 -8.23 -1.88 5.90
C GLY A 367 -6.94 -2.34 6.58
N GLU A 368 -6.03 -1.44 6.86
CA GLU A 368 -4.81 -1.67 7.63
C GLU A 368 -5.11 -1.98 9.10
N GLY A 369 -6.20 -1.46 9.63
CA GLY A 369 -6.66 -1.74 10.98
C GLY A 369 -5.56 -1.54 12.05
N TRP A 370 -5.52 -2.42 13.06
CA TRP A 370 -4.55 -2.38 14.15
C TRP A 370 -3.08 -2.43 13.66
N PHE A 371 -2.86 -2.96 12.46
CA PHE A 371 -1.53 -3.08 11.86
C PHE A 371 -0.86 -1.72 11.67
N LEU A 372 -1.61 -0.71 11.21
CA LEU A 372 -1.09 0.66 11.08
C LEU A 372 -0.59 1.23 12.44
N THR A 373 -1.34 0.97 13.51
CA THR A 373 -0.87 1.31 14.86
C THR A 373 0.38 0.51 15.24
N GLY A 374 0.42 -0.77 14.88
CA GLY A 374 1.56 -1.66 15.08
C GLY A 374 2.83 -1.14 14.39
N GLU A 375 2.73 -0.69 13.13
CA GLU A 375 3.85 -0.07 12.40
C GLU A 375 4.38 1.19 13.10
N MET A 376 3.49 2.06 13.63
CA MET A 376 3.94 3.22 14.42
C MET A 376 4.67 2.81 15.69
N MET A 377 4.20 1.75 16.36
CA MET A 377 4.82 1.25 17.59
C MET A 377 6.15 0.58 17.31
N GLU A 378 6.28 -0.21 16.24
CA GLU A 378 7.55 -0.80 15.79
C GLU A 378 8.59 0.30 15.54
N LEU A 379 8.24 1.32 14.76
CA LEU A 379 9.13 2.45 14.48
C LEU A 379 9.62 3.13 15.76
N ILE A 380 8.74 3.37 16.73
CA ILE A 380 9.11 3.99 18.01
C ILE A 380 10.09 3.10 18.80
N HIS A 381 9.87 1.78 18.80
CA HIS A 381 10.76 0.83 19.47
C HIS A 381 12.13 0.68 18.76
N ASP A 382 12.16 0.94 17.45
CA ASP A 382 13.39 0.93 16.62
C ASP A 382 14.09 2.29 16.57
N ASP A 383 13.85 3.15 17.56
CA ASP A 383 14.41 4.50 17.66
C ASP A 383 14.10 5.40 16.44
N VAL A 384 12.91 5.24 15.87
CA VAL A 384 12.36 6.10 14.83
C VAL A 384 11.11 6.83 15.35
N PRO A 385 11.25 7.76 16.32
CA PRO A 385 10.11 8.40 16.96
C PRO A 385 9.43 9.48 16.09
N ASN A 386 10.09 9.91 15.00
CA ASN A 386 9.53 10.89 14.09
C ASN A 386 8.73 10.15 13.01
N ILE A 387 7.43 10.41 12.89
CA ILE A 387 6.54 9.64 12.00
C ILE A 387 5.61 10.58 11.23
N VAL A 388 5.58 10.42 9.91
CA VAL A 388 4.51 10.95 9.05
C VAL A 388 3.46 9.87 8.89
N CYS A 389 2.27 10.11 9.45
CA CYS A 389 1.10 9.26 9.30
C CYS A 389 0.24 9.81 8.16
N ILE A 390 0.26 9.13 7.01
CA ILE A 390 -0.48 9.51 5.81
C ILE A 390 -1.97 9.25 6.01
N GLN A 391 -2.81 10.28 5.79
CA GLN A 391 -4.25 10.24 5.98
C GLN A 391 -4.96 10.53 4.66
N PRO A 392 -5.30 9.53 3.83
CA PRO A 392 -6.06 9.78 2.62
C PRO A 392 -7.48 10.23 2.96
N PHE A 393 -8.00 11.20 2.21
CA PHE A 393 -9.40 11.58 2.30
C PHE A 393 -10.33 10.36 2.17
N GLY A 394 -11.34 10.31 3.02
CA GLY A 394 -12.35 9.25 3.03
C GLY A 394 -11.87 7.87 3.49
N CYS A 395 -10.62 7.74 3.96
CA CYS A 395 -10.11 6.49 4.52
C CYS A 395 -10.46 6.38 6.01
N LEU A 396 -11.63 5.83 6.31
CA LEU A 396 -12.10 5.68 7.69
C LEU A 396 -11.14 4.88 8.59
N PRO A 397 -10.60 3.72 8.20
CA PRO A 397 -9.65 2.98 9.05
C PRO A 397 -8.45 3.82 9.48
N ASN A 398 -7.84 4.56 8.56
CA ASN A 398 -6.69 5.41 8.87
C ASN A 398 -7.02 6.54 9.85
N HIS A 399 -8.21 7.13 9.74
CA HIS A 399 -8.64 8.16 10.70
C HIS A 399 -8.81 7.59 12.12
N ILE A 400 -9.23 6.33 12.24
CA ILE A 400 -9.43 5.67 13.55
C ILE A 400 -8.10 5.19 14.12
N VAL A 401 -7.41 4.31 13.43
CA VAL A 401 -6.22 3.59 13.95
C VAL A 401 -4.89 4.27 13.62
N GLY A 402 -4.90 5.29 12.78
CA GLY A 402 -3.77 6.17 12.51
C GLY A 402 -3.88 7.46 13.32
N LYS A 403 -4.67 8.43 12.83
CA LYS A 403 -4.82 9.75 13.45
C LYS A 403 -5.43 9.69 14.86
N GLY A 404 -6.43 8.83 15.07
CA GLY A 404 -7.19 8.77 16.32
C GLY A 404 -6.37 8.28 17.51
N VAL A 405 -5.31 7.48 17.30
CA VAL A 405 -4.48 6.91 18.37
C VAL A 405 -3.25 7.77 18.73
N ILE A 406 -2.94 8.80 17.95
CA ILE A 406 -1.71 9.61 18.13
C ILE A 406 -1.62 10.21 19.54
N LYS A 407 -2.73 10.68 20.08
CA LYS A 407 -2.75 11.27 21.44
C LYS A 407 -2.36 10.23 22.49
N GLU A 408 -2.85 9.00 22.37
CA GLU A 408 -2.53 7.92 23.29
C GLU A 408 -1.09 7.44 23.13
N ILE A 409 -0.60 7.33 21.91
CA ILE A 409 0.81 7.01 21.65
C ILE A 409 1.73 8.05 22.32
N ARG A 410 1.45 9.34 22.13
CA ARG A 410 2.25 10.42 22.75
C ARG A 410 2.17 10.43 24.27
N ARG A 411 1.05 10.00 24.84
CA ARG A 411 0.91 9.87 26.30
C ARG A 411 1.82 8.79 26.86
N GLN A 412 1.94 7.65 26.17
CA GLN A 412 2.79 6.54 26.58
C GLN A 412 4.26 6.74 26.17
N TYR A 413 4.48 7.37 25.01
CA TYR A 413 5.80 7.62 24.42
C TYR A 413 6.00 9.12 24.16
N PRO A 414 6.40 9.91 25.18
CA PRO A 414 6.48 11.38 25.04
C PRO A 414 7.48 11.89 24.00
N LYS A 415 8.45 11.06 23.58
CA LYS A 415 9.38 11.38 22.50
C LYS A 415 8.75 11.24 21.11
N ALA A 416 7.59 10.62 20.97
CA ALA A 416 6.93 10.39 19.68
C ALA A 416 6.50 11.71 19.03
N ASN A 417 7.12 12.02 17.90
CA ASN A 417 6.89 13.21 17.09
C ASN A 417 6.12 12.80 15.81
N ILE A 418 4.81 12.62 15.94
CA ILE A 418 3.95 12.08 14.88
C ILE A 418 3.16 13.20 14.23
N ALA A 419 3.25 13.36 12.91
CA ALA A 419 2.43 14.28 12.12
C ALA A 419 1.43 13.51 11.25
N ALA A 420 0.14 13.70 11.47
CA ALA A 420 -0.88 13.18 10.55
C ALA A 420 -1.03 14.17 9.39
N ILE A 421 -0.77 13.73 8.16
CA ILE A 421 -0.83 14.56 6.94
C ILE A 421 -1.97 14.09 6.06
N ASP A 422 -2.91 14.98 5.79
CA ASP A 422 -4.09 14.68 4.98
C ASP A 422 -3.76 14.78 3.48
N TYR A 423 -4.10 13.74 2.70
CA TYR A 423 -3.93 13.64 1.25
C TYR A 423 -5.29 13.55 0.55
N ASP A 424 -5.52 14.44 -0.40
CA ASP A 424 -6.78 14.64 -1.11
C ASP A 424 -6.46 15.30 -2.47
N PRO A 425 -7.19 15.03 -3.55
CA PRO A 425 -6.99 15.71 -4.83
C PRO A 425 -7.04 17.25 -4.76
N GLY A 426 -7.82 17.78 -3.81
CA GLY A 426 -7.94 19.21 -3.57
C GLY A 426 -7.10 19.75 -2.40
N ALA A 427 -6.29 18.91 -1.75
CA ALA A 427 -5.48 19.34 -0.61
C ALA A 427 -4.38 20.32 -1.03
N SER A 428 -4.12 21.29 -0.17
CA SER A 428 -3.05 22.25 -0.36
C SER A 428 -1.69 21.59 -0.09
N GLU A 429 -0.89 21.38 -1.14
CA GLU A 429 0.47 20.86 -1.02
C GLU A 429 1.33 21.73 -0.09
N VAL A 430 1.11 23.06 -0.09
CA VAL A 430 1.81 23.99 0.81
C VAL A 430 1.51 23.70 2.27
N ASN A 431 0.25 23.40 2.62
CA ASN A 431 -0.13 23.05 4.00
C ASN A 431 0.50 21.71 4.42
N GLN A 432 0.51 20.73 3.53
CA GLN A 432 1.19 19.44 3.78
C GLN A 432 2.68 19.66 4.04
N LEU A 433 3.35 20.40 3.15
CA LEU A 433 4.77 20.72 3.27
C LEU A 433 5.09 21.46 4.58
N ASN A 434 4.31 22.47 4.95
CA ASN A 434 4.51 23.23 6.18
C ASN A 434 4.41 22.33 7.43
N ARG A 435 3.46 21.40 7.46
CA ARG A 435 3.30 20.46 8.58
C ARG A 435 4.46 19.46 8.67
N ILE A 436 4.94 18.98 7.51
CA ILE A 436 6.11 18.09 7.42
C ILE A 436 7.35 18.83 7.90
N LYS A 437 7.59 20.06 7.43
CA LYS A 437 8.74 20.89 7.85
C LYS A 437 8.72 21.22 9.34
N LEU A 438 7.54 21.47 9.92
CA LEU A 438 7.41 21.67 11.37
C LEU A 438 7.81 20.42 12.15
N MET A 439 7.37 19.24 11.71
CA MET A 439 7.76 17.96 12.31
C MET A 439 9.27 17.73 12.17
N LEU A 440 9.84 17.98 10.99
CA LEU A 440 11.28 17.85 10.73
C LEU A 440 12.13 18.81 11.57
N SER A 441 11.68 20.05 11.75
CA SER A 441 12.36 21.03 12.64
C SER A 441 12.47 20.51 14.07
N THR A 442 11.40 19.87 14.57
CA THR A 442 11.42 19.20 15.89
C THR A 442 12.37 18.01 15.88
N ALA A 443 12.37 17.19 14.83
CA ALA A 443 13.24 16.02 14.70
C ALA A 443 14.72 16.40 14.68
N GLN A 444 15.08 17.43 13.91
CA GLN A 444 16.45 17.96 13.85
C GLN A 444 16.92 18.54 15.17
N LYS A 445 16.03 19.28 15.88
CA LYS A 445 16.34 19.81 17.22
C LYS A 445 16.60 18.69 18.22
N ASN A 446 15.78 17.64 18.19
CA ASN A 446 15.93 16.48 19.08
C ASN A 446 17.26 15.75 18.82
N LEU A 447 17.61 15.52 17.55
CA LEU A 447 18.86 14.89 17.15
C LEU A 447 20.07 15.68 17.67
N LYS A 448 20.11 17.00 17.45
CA LYS A 448 21.20 17.87 17.96
C LYS A 448 21.31 17.84 19.49
N THR A 449 20.19 17.75 20.19
CA THR A 449 20.16 17.68 21.66
C THR A 449 20.71 16.34 22.17
N GLU A 450 20.43 15.24 21.48
CA GLU A 450 20.98 13.91 21.80
C GLU A 450 22.48 13.84 21.51
N GLU A 451 22.95 14.39 20.41
CA GLU A 451 24.39 14.49 20.10
C GLU A 451 25.16 15.29 21.13
N ALA A 452 24.62 16.43 21.57
CA ALA A 452 25.23 17.24 22.60
C ALA A 452 25.34 16.52 23.95
N LYS A 453 24.37 15.65 24.28
CA LYS A 453 24.42 14.83 25.53
C LYS A 453 25.40 13.68 25.44
N ASN A 454 25.63 13.12 24.25
CA ASN A 454 26.58 12.00 24.08
C ASN A 454 28.03 12.46 23.95
N ASN A 455 28.27 13.76 23.70
CA ASN A 455 29.60 14.37 23.61
C ASN A 455 30.06 15.01 24.94
N ASN A 456 29.20 15.04 25.96
CA ASN A 456 29.50 15.45 27.32
C ASN A 456 29.55 14.23 28.28
#